data_09c0e26471de72204ef89b2a165d4011
#
_entry.id   09c0e26471de72204ef89b2a165d4011
#
_cell.length_a   1.000
_cell.length_b   1.000
_cell.length_c   1.000
_cell.angle_alpha   90.00
_cell.angle_beta   90.00
_cell.angle_gamma   90.00
#
_symmetry.space_group_name_H-M   'P 1'
#
loop_
_entity.id
_entity.type
_entity.pdbx_description
1 polymer ?
#
loop_
_entity_poly.entity_id
_entity_poly.type
_entity_poly.pdbx_seq_one_letter_code
_entity_poly.pdbx_strand_id
1 'polypeptide(L)'
;MFKKSFWIISMFVALLLVGTGCSSSDSADADSEKTLYFIPIVDTGAYWNPMKKGAEDAAAELGYTLVTKTSPSAEPSKKEKHIGFIREAVAKNAAGIAIAPIEKKAFVDPIKEAMDKGIPVITFDADLENPEDRTAYVGTDNVSAGKELGLRAAEEMKAKGITGGSIAIVCVDVAQPTMIDREKGLKEGFAEVYGPDAENFNFLATIQDNDQPSESKKQLEGYIAANRDLVTVFSLGSEGPNVGVMSALESQGKAGQVLHYGFDYTDTWLRGVADERITAIVDQDAYQIGYQVIENLVKAIDGETIDATIPIDVNYVLAEDLEEYGKEKSKVKTDSVEEDETESTDETE
;
A
#
# COMPACT_ATOMS: atom_id res chain seq x y z
N MET A 1 3.96 -91.16 -43.31
CA MET A 1 3.19 -91.96 -42.32
C MET A 1 2.66 -91.02 -41.24
N PHE A 2 1.36 -90.83 -41.16
CA PHE A 2 0.42 -90.77 -40.05
C PHE A 2 0.95 -90.00 -38.75
N LYS A 3 0.24 -89.12 -38.08
CA LYS A 3 -1.20 -88.92 -37.84
C LYS A 3 -1.49 -87.53 -37.32
N LYS A 4 -2.66 -87.02 -37.64
CA LYS A 4 -3.40 -85.87 -37.07
C LYS A 4 -3.64 -86.07 -35.59
N SER A 5 -3.73 -84.95 -34.84
CA SER A 5 -4.81 -84.74 -33.85
C SER A 5 -5.00 -83.31 -33.46
N PHE A 6 -6.15 -82.88 -33.62
CA PHE A 6 -6.92 -81.74 -33.16
C PHE A 6 -7.04 -81.77 -31.65
N TRP A 7 -7.02 -80.56 -30.98
CA TRP A 7 -7.80 -80.28 -29.78
C TRP A 7 -7.80 -78.76 -29.45
N ILE A 8 -8.87 -78.13 -29.74
CA ILE A 8 -9.93 -77.48 -28.95
C ILE A 8 -9.47 -76.30 -28.04
N ILE A 9 -9.99 -75.18 -28.49
CA ILE A 9 -10.08 -73.86 -27.86
C ILE A 9 -10.77 -74.02 -26.51
N SER A 10 -10.21 -73.33 -25.47
CA SER A 10 -10.97 -72.90 -24.29
C SER A 10 -10.68 -71.41 -23.99
N MET A 11 -11.70 -70.66 -24.25
CA MET A 11 -11.74 -69.19 -24.12
C MET A 11 -12.04 -68.88 -22.65
N PHE A 12 -11.05 -68.39 -21.91
CA PHE A 12 -11.26 -67.80 -20.60
C PHE A 12 -11.33 -66.33 -20.76
N VAL A 13 -12.54 -65.74 -20.66
CA VAL A 13 -12.82 -64.37 -20.53
C VAL A 13 -12.54 -63.99 -19.07
N ALA A 14 -11.41 -63.35 -18.81
CA ALA A 14 -11.14 -62.69 -17.51
C ALA A 14 -11.71 -61.29 -17.57
N LEU A 15 -12.81 -61.08 -16.88
CA LEU A 15 -13.47 -59.77 -16.66
C LEU A 15 -12.60 -58.95 -15.69
N LEU A 16 -11.77 -58.07 -16.20
CA LEU A 16 -11.07 -57.04 -15.40
C LEU A 16 -12.06 -55.94 -15.04
N LEU A 17 -12.57 -55.98 -13.82
CA LEU A 17 -13.21 -54.83 -13.16
C LEU A 17 -12.13 -53.75 -12.90
N VAL A 18 -12.07 -52.77 -13.78
CA VAL A 18 -11.36 -51.52 -13.53
C VAL A 18 -12.23 -50.72 -12.57
N GLY A 19 -11.89 -50.76 -11.29
CA GLY A 19 -12.44 -49.88 -10.29
C GLY A 19 -11.92 -48.46 -10.60
N THR A 20 -12.80 -47.60 -11.14
CA THR A 20 -12.59 -46.18 -11.16
C THR A 20 -12.71 -45.65 -9.73
N GLY A 21 -11.59 -45.65 -8.98
CA GLY A 21 -11.44 -44.88 -7.81
C GLY A 21 -11.32 -43.41 -8.22
N CYS A 22 -12.42 -42.63 -8.15
CA CYS A 22 -12.35 -41.21 -8.16
C CYS A 22 -11.60 -40.77 -6.88
N SER A 23 -10.34 -40.46 -7.04
CA SER A 23 -9.56 -39.75 -6.05
C SER A 23 -10.04 -38.28 -6.06
N SER A 24 -10.88 -37.91 -5.09
CA SER A 24 -11.39 -36.56 -4.88
C SER A 24 -10.40 -35.71 -4.09
N SER A 25 -9.09 -35.97 -4.16
CA SER A 25 -8.04 -35.20 -3.49
C SER A 25 -7.34 -34.18 -4.40
N ASP A 26 -7.49 -34.28 -5.73
CA ASP A 26 -6.75 -33.38 -6.63
C ASP A 26 -7.33 -31.98 -6.78
N SER A 27 -8.60 -31.74 -6.43
CA SER A 27 -9.22 -30.42 -6.59
C SER A 27 -8.88 -29.43 -5.46
N ALA A 28 -8.61 -29.92 -4.25
CA ALA A 28 -8.28 -29.04 -3.12
C ALA A 28 -6.82 -28.56 -3.16
N ASP A 29 -5.90 -29.37 -3.69
CA ASP A 29 -4.50 -29.00 -3.84
C ASP A 29 -4.30 -28.06 -5.03
N ALA A 30 -5.00 -28.26 -6.15
CA ALA A 30 -4.93 -27.39 -7.33
C ALA A 30 -5.46 -25.95 -7.07
N ASP A 31 -6.48 -25.78 -6.21
CA ASP A 31 -6.99 -24.46 -5.80
C ASP A 31 -6.03 -23.75 -4.86
N SER A 32 -5.26 -24.47 -4.03
CA SER A 32 -4.29 -23.86 -3.11
C SER A 32 -3.04 -23.34 -3.85
N GLU A 33 -2.60 -24.01 -4.91
CA GLU A 33 -1.46 -23.61 -5.76
C GLU A 33 -1.71 -22.29 -6.52
N LYS A 34 -2.96 -21.82 -6.62
CA LYS A 34 -3.36 -20.56 -7.26
C LYS A 34 -3.93 -19.52 -6.32
N THR A 35 -3.75 -19.69 -5.02
CA THR A 35 -4.28 -18.75 -4.03
C THR A 35 -3.19 -17.84 -3.50
N LEU A 36 -3.38 -16.53 -3.64
CA LEU A 36 -2.53 -15.48 -3.08
C LEU A 36 -3.20 -14.85 -1.87
N TYR A 37 -2.40 -14.51 -0.85
CA TYR A 37 -2.85 -13.73 0.29
C TYR A 37 -2.37 -12.29 0.16
N PHE A 38 -3.29 -11.33 0.25
CA PHE A 38 -3.01 -9.90 0.28
C PHE A 38 -3.43 -9.34 1.64
N ILE A 39 -2.48 -8.79 2.41
CA ILE A 39 -2.68 -8.41 3.81
C ILE A 39 -2.31 -6.94 4.00
N PRO A 40 -3.20 -5.99 3.63
CA PRO A 40 -3.01 -4.56 3.86
C PRO A 40 -3.20 -4.20 5.34
N ILE A 41 -2.66 -3.05 5.79
CA ILE A 41 -2.73 -2.64 7.20
C ILE A 41 -4.16 -2.44 7.69
N VAL A 42 -5.05 -1.90 6.84
CA VAL A 42 -6.45 -1.65 7.18
C VAL A 42 -7.40 -2.06 6.05
N ASP A 43 -8.69 -2.19 6.36
CA ASP A 43 -9.71 -2.70 5.46
C ASP A 43 -10.26 -1.68 4.46
N THR A 44 -10.22 -0.39 4.80
CA THR A 44 -10.81 0.69 3.99
C THR A 44 -9.96 1.96 4.08
N GLY A 45 -10.22 2.90 3.19
CA GLY A 45 -9.59 4.20 3.15
C GLY A 45 -9.27 4.63 1.73
N ALA A 46 -9.14 5.93 1.51
CA ALA A 46 -8.87 6.52 0.19
C ALA A 46 -7.56 6.02 -0.42
N TYR A 47 -6.57 5.74 0.41
CA TYR A 47 -5.30 5.15 0.01
C TYR A 47 -5.39 3.62 -0.21
N TRP A 48 -6.08 2.89 0.69
CA TRP A 48 -6.09 1.41 0.66
C TRP A 48 -7.04 0.82 -0.39
N ASN A 49 -8.15 1.51 -0.72
CA ASN A 49 -9.12 0.99 -1.68
C ASN A 49 -8.55 0.88 -3.09
N PRO A 50 -7.87 1.91 -3.67
CA PRO A 50 -7.20 1.77 -4.95
C PRO A 50 -6.12 0.67 -4.95
N MET A 51 -5.37 0.53 -3.88
CA MET A 51 -4.34 -0.50 -3.75
C MET A 51 -4.91 -1.91 -3.79
N LYS A 52 -6.02 -2.16 -3.06
CA LYS A 52 -6.73 -3.44 -3.14
C LYS A 52 -7.26 -3.71 -4.54
N LYS A 53 -7.82 -2.70 -5.20
CA LYS A 53 -8.31 -2.84 -6.58
C LYS A 53 -7.18 -3.22 -7.54
N GLY A 54 -6.02 -2.57 -7.46
CA GLY A 54 -4.86 -2.94 -8.27
C GLY A 54 -4.39 -4.38 -8.03
N ALA A 55 -4.41 -4.83 -6.77
CA ALA A 55 -4.07 -6.21 -6.44
C ALA A 55 -5.11 -7.22 -6.97
N GLU A 56 -6.42 -6.89 -6.92
CA GLU A 56 -7.51 -7.70 -7.45
C GLU A 56 -7.41 -7.83 -8.98
N ASP A 57 -7.16 -6.72 -9.68
CA ASP A 57 -7.02 -6.70 -11.14
C ASP A 57 -5.83 -7.56 -11.60
N ALA A 58 -4.65 -7.35 -11.00
CA ALA A 58 -3.47 -8.14 -11.33
C ALA A 58 -3.67 -9.64 -11.06
N ALA A 59 -4.31 -9.99 -9.94
CA ALA A 59 -4.60 -11.39 -9.63
C ALA A 59 -5.56 -12.03 -10.65
N ALA A 60 -6.61 -11.30 -11.04
CA ALA A 60 -7.58 -11.76 -12.04
C ALA A 60 -6.92 -11.95 -13.42
N GLU A 61 -6.14 -10.96 -13.89
CA GLU A 61 -5.41 -11.04 -15.16
C GLU A 61 -4.41 -12.21 -15.21
N LEU A 62 -3.75 -12.49 -14.08
CA LEU A 62 -2.75 -13.56 -13.97
C LEU A 62 -3.37 -14.93 -13.63
N GLY A 63 -4.70 -15.01 -13.44
CA GLY A 63 -5.44 -16.25 -13.20
C GLY A 63 -5.25 -16.81 -11.79
N TYR A 64 -5.04 -15.95 -10.79
CA TYR A 64 -4.92 -16.30 -9.38
C TYR A 64 -6.14 -15.89 -8.58
N THR A 65 -6.48 -16.66 -7.56
CA THR A 65 -7.48 -16.29 -6.55
C THR A 65 -6.83 -15.40 -5.48
N LEU A 66 -7.34 -14.20 -5.28
CA LEU A 66 -6.85 -13.30 -4.23
C LEU A 66 -7.69 -13.41 -2.96
N VAL A 67 -7.05 -13.71 -1.84
CA VAL A 67 -7.65 -13.71 -0.50
C VAL A 67 -7.15 -12.48 0.26
N THR A 68 -7.98 -11.46 0.34
CA THR A 68 -7.66 -10.26 1.12
C THR A 68 -8.00 -10.49 2.59
N LYS A 69 -7.02 -10.27 3.48
CA LYS A 69 -7.16 -10.37 4.94
C LYS A 69 -6.70 -9.06 5.58
N THR A 70 -7.55 -8.48 6.38
CA THR A 70 -7.30 -7.16 6.97
C THR A 70 -7.98 -7.00 8.32
N SER A 71 -7.72 -5.89 8.99
CA SER A 71 -8.32 -5.54 10.28
C SER A 71 -8.79 -4.08 10.24
N PRO A 72 -9.87 -3.73 10.97
CA PRO A 72 -10.27 -2.34 11.14
C PRO A 72 -9.14 -1.46 11.68
N SER A 73 -9.14 -0.18 11.31
CA SER A 73 -8.08 0.77 11.72
C SER A 73 -7.89 0.83 13.23
N ALA A 74 -8.99 0.85 13.98
CA ALA A 74 -9.00 0.95 15.45
C ALA A 74 -8.81 -0.40 16.20
N GLU A 75 -8.43 -1.49 15.51
CA GLU A 75 -8.25 -2.80 16.13
C GLU A 75 -6.98 -2.85 17.02
N PRO A 76 -7.11 -2.98 18.35
CA PRO A 76 -5.95 -2.97 19.26
C PRO A 76 -4.99 -4.14 19.06
N SER A 77 -5.50 -5.30 18.62
CA SER A 77 -4.71 -6.53 18.38
C SER A 77 -4.35 -6.72 16.90
N LYS A 78 -4.29 -5.64 16.15
CA LYS A 78 -4.05 -5.66 14.69
C LYS A 78 -2.78 -6.44 14.32
N LYS A 79 -1.68 -6.18 15.02
CA LYS A 79 -0.40 -6.85 14.78
C LYS A 79 -0.52 -8.39 14.93
N GLU A 80 -1.09 -8.86 16.02
CA GLU A 80 -1.27 -10.29 16.28
C GLU A 80 -2.19 -10.96 15.27
N LYS A 81 -3.25 -10.24 14.83
CA LYS A 81 -4.15 -10.72 13.78
C LYS A 81 -3.44 -10.86 12.44
N HIS A 82 -2.65 -9.86 12.04
CA HIS A 82 -1.90 -9.91 10.78
C HIS A 82 -0.86 -11.04 10.78
N ILE A 83 -0.14 -11.26 11.89
CA ILE A 83 0.71 -12.44 12.07
C ILE A 83 -0.10 -13.74 11.95
N GLY A 84 -1.32 -13.75 12.50
CA GLY A 84 -2.26 -14.86 12.35
C GLY A 84 -2.66 -15.12 10.89
N PHE A 85 -2.84 -14.07 10.07
CA PHE A 85 -3.15 -14.20 8.64
C PHE A 85 -2.00 -14.80 7.83
N ILE A 86 -0.75 -14.44 8.14
CA ILE A 86 0.43 -15.09 7.54
C ILE A 86 0.41 -16.60 7.86
N ARG A 87 0.20 -16.96 9.12
CA ARG A 87 0.14 -18.38 9.52
C ARG A 87 -1.05 -19.12 8.91
N GLU A 88 -2.19 -18.44 8.73
CA GLU A 88 -3.34 -18.99 8.00
C GLU A 88 -2.96 -19.30 6.53
N ALA A 89 -2.32 -18.33 5.84
CA ALA A 89 -1.84 -18.51 4.48
C ALA A 89 -0.88 -19.71 4.36
N VAL A 90 0.06 -19.83 5.29
CA VAL A 90 0.99 -20.95 5.39
C VAL A 90 0.25 -22.29 5.61
N ALA A 91 -0.71 -22.33 6.52
CA ALA A 91 -1.49 -23.53 6.81
C ALA A 91 -2.41 -23.96 5.64
N LYS A 92 -2.78 -23.02 4.78
CA LYS A 92 -3.58 -23.23 3.57
C LYS A 92 -2.73 -23.53 2.33
N ASN A 93 -1.40 -23.62 2.45
CA ASN A 93 -0.47 -23.77 1.35
C ASN A 93 -0.68 -22.72 0.25
N ALA A 94 -0.81 -21.45 0.65
CA ALA A 94 -0.92 -20.35 -0.32
C ALA A 94 0.27 -20.35 -1.28
N ALA A 95 0.03 -19.98 -2.54
CA ALA A 95 1.08 -19.85 -3.54
C ALA A 95 2.06 -18.71 -3.22
N GLY A 96 1.56 -17.63 -2.63
CA GLY A 96 2.37 -16.49 -2.22
C GLY A 96 1.63 -15.57 -1.23
N ILE A 97 2.39 -14.71 -0.57
CA ILE A 97 1.87 -13.76 0.42
C ILE A 97 2.40 -12.36 0.11
N ALA A 98 1.49 -11.41 -0.04
CA ALA A 98 1.77 -9.98 -0.02
C ALA A 98 1.32 -9.39 1.32
N ILE A 99 2.18 -8.65 2.03
CA ILE A 99 1.88 -8.10 3.35
C ILE A 99 2.46 -6.71 3.55
N ALA A 100 1.67 -5.80 4.13
CA ALA A 100 2.14 -4.55 4.70
C ALA A 100 2.45 -4.75 6.19
N PRO A 101 3.73 -4.84 6.60
CA PRO A 101 4.09 -5.09 7.99
C PRO A 101 3.86 -3.85 8.86
N ILE A 102 3.13 -4.01 9.96
CA ILE A 102 2.83 -2.92 10.90
C ILE A 102 4.06 -2.51 11.72
N GLU A 103 4.96 -3.46 11.97
CA GLU A 103 6.22 -3.25 12.69
C GLU A 103 7.37 -4.00 12.02
N LYS A 104 8.52 -3.34 11.86
CA LYS A 104 9.69 -3.90 11.15
C LYS A 104 10.19 -5.25 11.71
N LYS A 105 10.15 -5.44 13.04
CA LYS A 105 10.74 -6.62 13.71
C LYS A 105 9.75 -7.74 14.00
N ALA A 106 8.53 -7.41 14.35
CA ALA A 106 7.55 -8.42 14.77
C ALA A 106 7.12 -9.38 13.65
N PHE A 107 7.29 -8.95 12.38
CA PHE A 107 6.89 -9.72 11.21
C PHE A 107 8.01 -10.58 10.61
N VAL A 108 9.26 -10.42 11.06
CA VAL A 108 10.42 -11.17 10.53
C VAL A 108 10.22 -12.69 10.69
N ASP A 109 9.99 -13.17 11.90
CA ASP A 109 9.86 -14.61 12.15
C ASP A 109 8.67 -15.24 11.39
N PRO A 110 7.43 -14.68 11.39
CA PRO A 110 6.32 -15.21 10.61
C PRO A 110 6.57 -15.22 9.10
N ILE A 111 7.25 -14.23 8.56
CA ILE A 111 7.59 -14.16 7.14
C ILE A 111 8.63 -15.23 6.80
N LYS A 112 9.67 -15.40 7.63
CA LYS A 112 10.65 -16.47 7.45
C LYS A 112 10.02 -17.86 7.54
N GLU A 113 9.08 -18.09 8.49
CA GLU A 113 8.32 -19.34 8.57
C GLU A 113 7.60 -19.68 7.23
N ALA A 114 7.08 -18.68 6.51
CA ALA A 114 6.46 -18.86 5.20
C ALA A 114 7.52 -19.17 4.13
N MET A 115 8.59 -18.38 4.06
CA MET A 115 9.66 -18.54 3.09
C MET A 115 10.39 -19.89 3.23
N ASP A 116 10.61 -20.37 4.46
CA ASP A 116 11.21 -21.69 4.73
C ASP A 116 10.35 -22.86 4.22
N LYS A 117 9.07 -22.62 3.97
CA LYS A 117 8.14 -23.56 3.32
C LYS A 117 8.03 -23.39 1.80
N GLY A 118 8.85 -22.51 1.23
CA GLY A 118 8.86 -22.22 -0.19
C GLY A 118 7.77 -21.28 -0.66
N ILE A 119 7.08 -20.58 0.27
CA ILE A 119 6.06 -19.57 -0.07
C ILE A 119 6.75 -18.21 -0.18
N PRO A 120 6.85 -17.60 -1.37
CA PRO A 120 7.44 -16.27 -1.50
C PRO A 120 6.58 -15.23 -0.76
N VAL A 121 7.27 -14.27 -0.10
CA VAL A 121 6.62 -13.19 0.62
C VAL A 121 7.14 -11.85 0.13
N ILE A 122 6.27 -11.02 -0.43
CA ILE A 122 6.57 -9.64 -0.82
C ILE A 122 5.96 -8.70 0.21
N THR A 123 6.78 -7.80 0.75
CA THR A 123 6.27 -6.69 1.55
C THR A 123 5.87 -5.53 0.66
N PHE A 124 4.87 -4.74 1.07
CA PHE A 124 4.44 -3.56 0.34
C PHE A 124 4.03 -2.44 1.29
N ASP A 125 4.03 -1.19 0.81
CA ASP A 125 3.74 0.04 1.59
C ASP A 125 4.75 0.28 2.72
N ALA A 126 4.92 -0.67 3.61
CA ALA A 126 5.94 -0.69 4.66
C ALA A 126 6.85 -1.91 4.49
N ASP A 127 8.11 -1.78 4.90
CA ASP A 127 9.11 -2.83 4.75
C ASP A 127 9.69 -3.29 6.11
N LEU A 128 10.40 -4.42 6.08
CA LEU A 128 11.18 -4.93 7.21
C LEU A 128 12.49 -4.15 7.36
N GLU A 129 13.22 -4.42 8.46
CA GLU A 129 14.51 -3.77 8.72
C GLU A 129 15.59 -4.25 7.73
N ASN A 130 15.59 -5.54 7.41
CA ASN A 130 16.60 -6.14 6.54
C ASN A 130 15.95 -6.71 5.26
N PRO A 131 16.49 -6.38 4.08
CA PRO A 131 15.98 -6.89 2.81
C PRO A 131 15.99 -8.40 2.65
N GLU A 132 16.91 -9.10 3.33
CA GLU A 132 17.02 -10.57 3.30
C GLU A 132 15.92 -11.31 4.09
N ASP A 133 15.12 -10.60 4.86
CA ASP A 133 14.04 -11.19 5.66
C ASP A 133 12.74 -11.37 4.85
N ARG A 134 12.75 -10.99 3.56
CA ARG A 134 11.61 -11.11 2.63
C ARG A 134 12.07 -11.41 1.21
N THR A 135 11.17 -11.77 0.29
CA THR A 135 11.50 -12.01 -1.12
C THR A 135 11.77 -10.70 -1.85
N ALA A 136 10.87 -9.73 -1.74
CA ALA A 136 11.01 -8.38 -2.30
C ALA A 136 10.17 -7.38 -1.54
N TYR A 137 10.40 -6.08 -1.79
CA TYR A 137 9.54 -4.97 -1.37
C TYR A 137 9.03 -4.22 -2.59
N VAL A 138 7.72 -3.92 -2.61
CA VAL A 138 7.09 -3.06 -3.61
C VAL A 138 6.45 -1.88 -2.91
N GLY A 139 6.80 -0.67 -3.29
CA GLY A 139 6.20 0.53 -2.69
C GLY A 139 7.06 1.77 -2.86
N THR A 140 6.64 2.82 -2.18
CA THR A 140 7.34 4.10 -2.18
C THR A 140 8.64 4.01 -1.36
N ASP A 141 9.72 4.54 -1.90
CA ASP A 141 10.86 4.94 -1.07
C ASP A 141 10.47 6.15 -0.21
N ASN A 142 10.05 5.88 1.02
CA ASN A 142 9.50 6.89 1.92
C ASN A 142 10.52 7.96 2.33
N VAL A 143 11.82 7.64 2.36
CA VAL A 143 12.87 8.64 2.58
C VAL A 143 12.97 9.56 1.37
N SER A 144 13.02 9.02 0.15
CA SER A 144 13.07 9.80 -1.09
C SER A 144 11.80 10.63 -1.30
N ALA A 145 10.62 10.08 -1.03
CA ALA A 145 9.35 10.81 -1.12
C ALA A 145 9.24 11.96 -0.10
N GLY A 146 9.67 11.71 1.13
CA GLY A 146 9.78 12.77 2.14
C GLY A 146 10.78 13.85 1.74
N LYS A 147 11.94 13.45 1.17
CA LYS A 147 12.97 14.38 0.70
C LYS A 147 12.45 15.25 -0.45
N GLU A 148 11.73 14.69 -1.41
CA GLU A 148 11.10 15.45 -2.50
C GLU A 148 10.10 16.47 -1.94
N LEU A 149 9.24 16.06 -1.01
CA LEU A 149 8.32 16.99 -0.35
C LEU A 149 9.05 18.13 0.37
N GLY A 150 10.07 17.80 1.16
CA GLY A 150 10.86 18.78 1.90
C GLY A 150 11.60 19.77 1.00
N LEU A 151 12.18 19.27 -0.09
CA LEU A 151 12.91 20.06 -1.08
C LEU A 151 11.96 21.04 -1.79
N ARG A 152 10.84 20.53 -2.36
CA ARG A 152 9.86 21.35 -3.08
C ARG A 152 9.20 22.38 -2.20
N ALA A 153 8.78 21.99 -0.99
CA ALA A 153 8.20 22.91 -0.01
C ALA A 153 9.19 24.02 0.36
N ALA A 154 10.44 23.70 0.62
CA ALA A 154 11.48 24.68 0.95
C ALA A 154 11.78 25.63 -0.22
N GLU A 155 11.84 25.14 -1.46
CA GLU A 155 11.98 25.96 -2.68
C GLU A 155 10.82 26.98 -2.78
N GLU A 156 9.59 26.52 -2.61
CA GLU A 156 8.39 27.36 -2.67
C GLU A 156 8.38 28.40 -1.52
N MET A 157 8.66 27.97 -0.29
CA MET A 157 8.77 28.87 0.86
C MET A 157 9.83 29.95 0.64
N LYS A 158 10.98 29.58 0.09
CA LYS A 158 12.07 30.51 -0.25
C LYS A 158 11.65 31.49 -1.34
N ALA A 159 10.94 31.03 -2.37
CA ALA A 159 10.39 31.89 -3.42
C ALA A 159 9.35 32.89 -2.88
N LYS A 160 8.61 32.53 -1.84
CA LYS A 160 7.67 33.41 -1.11
C LYS A 160 8.38 34.32 -0.08
N GLY A 161 9.70 34.26 0.04
CA GLY A 161 10.49 35.10 0.97
C GLY A 161 10.39 34.65 2.43
N ILE A 162 9.98 33.44 2.72
CA ILE A 162 9.93 32.89 4.08
C ILE A 162 11.36 32.49 4.47
N THR A 163 11.93 33.12 5.48
CA THR A 163 13.33 32.95 5.90
C THR A 163 13.48 32.38 7.32
N GLY A 164 12.40 32.02 7.97
CA GLY A 164 12.38 31.44 9.31
C GLY A 164 10.96 31.29 9.83
N GLY A 165 10.81 30.67 10.99
CA GLY A 165 9.54 30.47 11.67
C GLY A 165 9.36 29.03 12.15
N SER A 166 8.21 28.76 12.77
CA SER A 166 7.89 27.44 13.28
C SER A 166 7.28 26.56 12.19
N ILE A 167 7.62 25.28 12.22
CA ILE A 167 7.14 24.24 11.32
C ILE A 167 6.47 23.14 12.16
N ALA A 168 5.24 22.75 11.82
CA ALA A 168 4.55 21.63 12.43
C ALA A 168 4.57 20.41 11.48
N ILE A 169 4.66 19.21 12.07
CA ILE A 169 4.50 17.95 11.38
C ILE A 169 3.37 17.19 12.06
N VAL A 170 2.46 16.60 11.28
CA VAL A 170 1.35 15.77 11.74
C VAL A 170 1.44 14.42 11.06
N CYS A 171 1.36 13.34 11.83
CA CYS A 171 1.40 11.97 11.33
C CYS A 171 0.44 11.05 12.08
N VAL A 172 0.17 9.89 11.51
CA VAL A 172 -0.73 8.89 12.11
C VAL A 172 -0.12 8.30 13.38
N ASP A 173 1.13 7.84 13.30
CA ASP A 173 1.87 7.22 14.41
C ASP A 173 3.36 7.50 14.26
N VAL A 174 3.96 8.13 15.26
CA VAL A 174 5.40 8.47 15.28
C VAL A 174 6.32 7.24 15.34
N ALA A 175 5.80 6.07 15.65
CA ALA A 175 6.55 4.81 15.66
C ALA A 175 6.43 4.04 14.32
N GLN A 176 5.52 4.46 13.44
CA GLN A 176 5.33 3.79 12.15
C GLN A 176 6.51 4.04 11.21
N PRO A 177 7.09 2.99 10.60
CA PRO A 177 8.27 3.10 9.75
C PRO A 177 8.16 4.13 8.62
N THR A 178 7.02 4.13 7.90
CA THR A 178 6.76 5.07 6.80
C THR A 178 6.77 6.52 7.28
N MET A 179 6.22 6.80 8.46
CA MET A 179 6.18 8.16 9.03
C MET A 179 7.59 8.62 9.45
N ILE A 180 8.37 7.73 10.07
CA ILE A 180 9.77 8.00 10.45
C ILE A 180 10.60 8.33 9.20
N ASP A 181 10.47 7.51 8.15
CA ASP A 181 11.24 7.64 6.93
C ASP A 181 10.85 8.92 6.15
N ARG A 182 9.54 9.24 6.07
CA ARG A 182 9.04 10.51 5.47
C ARG A 182 9.54 11.73 6.23
N GLU A 183 9.45 11.74 7.56
CA GLU A 183 9.92 12.87 8.38
C GLU A 183 11.42 13.07 8.24
N LYS A 184 12.20 11.98 8.21
CA LYS A 184 13.65 12.02 7.99
C LYS A 184 13.96 12.66 6.63
N GLY A 185 13.39 12.13 5.56
CA GLY A 185 13.61 12.67 4.21
C GLY A 185 13.19 14.12 4.09
N LEU A 186 12.01 14.47 4.63
CA LEU A 186 11.51 15.85 4.62
C LEU A 186 12.52 16.84 5.23
N LYS A 187 13.06 16.52 6.40
CA LYS A 187 14.06 17.38 7.05
C LYS A 187 15.37 17.46 6.26
N GLU A 188 15.79 16.37 5.63
CA GLU A 188 16.97 16.34 4.75
C GLU A 188 16.77 17.23 3.51
N GLY A 189 15.65 17.11 2.80
CA GLY A 189 15.33 17.92 1.63
C GLY A 189 15.16 19.41 1.96
N PHE A 190 14.51 19.70 3.08
CA PHE A 190 14.36 21.06 3.58
C PHE A 190 15.72 21.72 3.87
N ALA A 191 16.61 20.99 4.56
CA ALA A 191 17.94 21.48 4.89
C ALA A 191 18.83 21.65 3.65
N GLU A 192 18.63 20.85 2.60
CA GLU A 192 19.37 20.98 1.33
C GLU A 192 19.12 22.35 0.67
N VAL A 193 17.89 22.85 0.70
CA VAL A 193 17.51 24.12 0.08
C VAL A 193 17.95 25.33 0.91
N TYR A 194 17.71 25.28 2.22
CA TYR A 194 18.03 26.40 3.12
C TYR A 194 19.50 26.40 3.56
N GLY A 195 20.19 25.26 3.54
CA GLY A 195 21.57 25.15 4.02
C GLY A 195 21.71 25.63 5.48
N PRO A 196 22.67 26.52 5.78
CA PRO A 196 22.82 27.06 7.13
C PRO A 196 21.60 27.84 7.65
N ASP A 197 20.81 28.43 6.74
CA ASP A 197 19.61 29.19 7.12
C ASP A 197 18.46 28.27 7.60
N ALA A 198 18.59 26.96 7.45
CA ALA A 198 17.65 25.99 8.03
C ALA A 198 17.55 26.12 9.57
N GLU A 199 18.59 26.59 10.25
CA GLU A 199 18.60 26.85 11.69
C GLU A 199 17.63 27.96 12.12
N ASN A 200 17.16 28.82 11.19
CA ASN A 200 16.15 29.83 11.44
C ASN A 200 14.73 29.24 11.57
N PHE A 201 14.55 27.97 11.30
CA PHE A 201 13.29 27.27 11.39
C PHE A 201 13.25 26.34 12.60
N ASN A 202 12.13 26.36 13.32
CA ASN A 202 11.90 25.52 14.48
C ASN A 202 10.91 24.41 14.13
N PHE A 203 11.40 23.19 13.89
CA PHE A 203 10.55 22.02 13.79
C PHE A 203 10.00 21.69 15.19
N LEU A 204 8.70 21.89 15.36
CA LEU A 204 7.99 21.55 16.59
C LEU A 204 7.96 20.02 16.78
N ALA A 205 7.60 19.55 17.99
CA ALA A 205 7.39 18.12 18.21
C ALA A 205 6.29 17.60 17.27
N THR A 206 6.51 16.43 16.67
CA THR A 206 5.57 15.83 15.72
C THR A 206 4.26 15.47 16.42
N ILE A 207 3.15 15.90 15.87
CA ILE A 207 1.80 15.58 16.34
C ILE A 207 1.45 14.16 15.85
N GLN A 208 1.06 13.30 16.79
CA GLN A 208 0.45 12.01 16.47
C GLN A 208 -1.06 12.10 16.63
N ASP A 209 -1.82 11.64 15.62
CA ASP A 209 -3.28 11.72 15.61
C ASP A 209 -4.00 10.37 15.63
N ASN A 210 -3.28 9.24 15.46
CA ASN A 210 -3.86 7.89 15.39
C ASN A 210 -4.96 7.77 14.32
N ASP A 211 -4.79 8.45 13.19
CA ASP A 211 -5.76 8.56 12.09
C ASP A 211 -7.11 9.17 12.52
N GLN A 212 -7.07 10.09 13.50
CA GLN A 212 -8.23 10.80 14.02
C GLN A 212 -8.16 12.30 13.69
N PRO A 213 -8.93 12.79 12.70
CA PRO A 213 -8.89 14.20 12.30
C PRO A 213 -9.16 15.19 13.45
N SER A 214 -9.96 14.78 14.44
CA SER A 214 -10.24 15.59 15.62
C SER A 214 -9.03 15.80 16.52
N GLU A 215 -8.12 14.82 16.58
CA GLU A 215 -6.91 14.91 17.38
C GLU A 215 -5.86 15.79 16.68
N SER A 216 -5.65 15.62 15.36
CA SER A 216 -4.80 16.52 14.58
C SER A 216 -5.27 17.97 14.71
N LYS A 217 -6.58 18.21 14.50
CA LYS A 217 -7.17 19.54 14.62
C LYS A 217 -6.88 20.17 15.98
N LYS A 218 -7.25 19.47 17.06
CA LYS A 218 -7.10 19.98 18.45
C LYS A 218 -5.66 20.29 18.81
N GLN A 219 -4.72 19.41 18.47
CA GLN A 219 -3.31 19.58 18.78
C GLN A 219 -2.70 20.73 17.97
N LEU A 220 -3.02 20.81 16.67
CA LEU A 220 -2.54 21.86 15.79
C LEU A 220 -3.10 23.25 16.17
N GLU A 221 -4.37 23.35 16.57
CA GLU A 221 -4.93 24.59 17.12
C GLU A 221 -4.13 25.08 18.35
N GLY A 222 -3.70 24.15 19.20
CA GLY A 222 -2.78 24.46 20.32
C GLY A 222 -1.44 24.99 19.84
N TYR A 223 -0.85 24.40 18.78
CA TYR A 223 0.40 24.87 18.20
C TYR A 223 0.25 26.25 17.56
N ILE A 224 -0.81 26.51 16.79
CA ILE A 224 -1.12 27.83 16.21
C ILE A 224 -1.23 28.92 17.30
N ALA A 225 -1.88 28.57 18.39
CA ALA A 225 -2.04 29.55 19.51
C ALA A 225 -0.72 29.84 20.22
N ALA A 226 0.15 28.82 20.38
CA ALA A 226 1.45 28.96 21.07
C ALA A 226 2.56 29.53 20.17
N ASN A 227 2.52 29.27 18.85
CA ASN A 227 3.57 29.64 17.89
C ASN A 227 2.96 30.55 16.82
N ARG A 228 2.98 31.86 17.09
CA ARG A 228 2.41 32.87 16.16
C ARG A 228 3.20 33.02 14.87
N ASP A 229 4.40 32.50 14.84
CA ASP A 229 5.34 32.43 13.73
C ASP A 229 5.26 31.10 12.97
N LEU A 230 4.18 30.31 13.15
CA LEU A 230 3.95 29.10 12.39
C LEU A 230 3.77 29.44 10.90
N VAL A 231 4.66 28.94 10.04
CA VAL A 231 4.71 29.25 8.61
C VAL A 231 4.24 28.11 7.72
N THR A 232 4.40 26.86 8.19
CA THR A 232 4.00 25.69 7.42
C THR A 232 3.64 24.50 8.30
N VAL A 233 2.78 23.63 7.76
CA VAL A 233 2.40 22.33 8.33
C VAL A 233 2.61 21.25 7.28
N PHE A 234 3.21 20.12 7.66
CA PHE A 234 3.33 18.92 6.87
C PHE A 234 2.45 17.81 7.43
N SER A 235 1.58 17.24 6.59
CA SER A 235 0.78 16.05 6.90
C SER A 235 1.42 14.84 6.24
N LEU A 236 2.01 13.93 7.03
CA LEU A 236 2.76 12.78 6.50
C LEU A 236 1.91 11.51 6.30
N GLY A 237 0.63 11.55 6.63
CA GLY A 237 -0.34 10.49 6.41
C GLY A 237 -1.52 10.97 5.57
N SER A 238 -2.43 10.05 5.22
CA SER A 238 -3.54 10.38 4.32
C SER A 238 -4.71 11.13 5.00
N GLU A 239 -5.78 10.46 5.38
CA GLU A 239 -7.04 11.12 5.77
C GLU A 239 -6.98 11.87 7.11
N GLY A 240 -6.56 11.21 8.19
CA GLY A 240 -6.58 11.80 9.53
C GLY A 240 -5.79 13.10 9.63
N PRO A 241 -4.48 13.08 9.32
CA PRO A 241 -3.64 14.27 9.35
C PRO A 241 -4.15 15.37 8.42
N ASN A 242 -4.50 15.04 7.17
CA ASN A 242 -4.89 16.02 6.15
C ASN A 242 -6.18 16.75 6.52
N VAL A 243 -7.23 16.01 6.88
CA VAL A 243 -8.53 16.57 7.26
C VAL A 243 -8.42 17.43 8.54
N GLY A 244 -7.65 16.94 9.52
CA GLY A 244 -7.46 17.65 10.78
C GLY A 244 -6.70 18.95 10.61
N VAL A 245 -5.63 18.96 9.82
CA VAL A 245 -4.84 20.18 9.52
C VAL A 245 -5.71 21.20 8.78
N MET A 246 -6.39 20.82 7.70
CA MET A 246 -7.29 21.72 6.97
C MET A 246 -8.35 22.35 7.91
N SER A 247 -8.95 21.52 8.77
CA SER A 247 -9.96 21.98 9.73
C SER A 247 -9.39 22.94 10.79
N ALA A 248 -8.15 22.73 11.24
CA ALA A 248 -7.46 23.62 12.17
C ALA A 248 -7.14 24.96 11.52
N LEU A 249 -6.56 24.95 10.31
CA LEU A 249 -6.21 26.18 9.58
C LEU A 249 -7.46 27.01 9.29
N GLU A 250 -8.56 26.40 8.90
CA GLU A 250 -9.84 27.08 8.68
C GLU A 250 -10.38 27.70 9.98
N SER A 251 -10.50 26.92 11.05
CA SER A 251 -11.08 27.39 12.32
C SER A 251 -10.26 28.50 12.98
N GLN A 252 -8.94 28.53 12.74
CA GLN A 252 -8.03 29.55 13.28
C GLN A 252 -7.81 30.75 12.34
N GLY A 253 -8.48 30.77 11.15
CA GLY A 253 -8.33 31.81 10.15
C GLY A 253 -6.91 31.90 9.60
N LYS A 254 -6.25 30.75 9.43
CA LYS A 254 -4.88 30.61 8.95
C LYS A 254 -4.78 30.05 7.54
N ALA A 255 -5.90 29.70 6.90
CA ALA A 255 -5.95 29.32 5.50
C ALA A 255 -5.28 30.42 4.63
N GLY A 256 -4.44 30.03 3.67
CA GLY A 256 -3.65 30.94 2.82
C GLY A 256 -2.51 31.68 3.52
N GLN A 257 -2.43 31.66 4.86
CA GLN A 257 -1.37 32.28 5.63
C GLN A 257 -0.28 31.29 6.08
N VAL A 258 -0.69 30.06 6.41
CA VAL A 258 0.18 28.95 6.76
C VAL A 258 0.10 27.94 5.60
N LEU A 259 1.26 27.59 5.04
CA LEU A 259 1.34 26.64 3.95
C LEU A 259 1.05 25.23 4.47
N HIS A 260 0.35 24.41 3.68
CA HIS A 260 0.02 23.04 4.03
C HIS A 260 0.42 22.09 2.92
N TYR A 261 1.32 21.20 3.22
CA TYR A 261 1.81 20.14 2.34
C TYR A 261 1.44 18.78 2.92
N GLY A 262 1.05 17.82 2.06
CA GLY A 262 0.61 16.52 2.54
C GLY A 262 0.99 15.36 1.65
N PHE A 263 0.52 14.18 2.06
CA PHE A 263 0.66 12.93 1.33
C PHE A 263 -0.70 12.41 0.90
N ASP A 264 -0.69 11.63 -0.19
CA ASP A 264 -1.79 10.88 -0.76
C ASP A 264 -2.95 11.73 -1.27
N TYR A 265 -3.30 11.53 -2.55
CA TYR A 265 -4.47 12.14 -3.13
C TYR A 265 -5.75 11.54 -2.53
N THR A 266 -6.64 12.41 -2.07
CA THR A 266 -8.01 12.08 -1.70
C THR A 266 -8.97 13.17 -2.18
N ASP A 267 -10.24 12.83 -2.42
CA ASP A 267 -11.25 13.82 -2.80
C ASP A 267 -11.44 14.92 -1.75
N THR A 268 -10.98 14.69 -0.52
CA THR A 268 -11.00 15.66 0.56
C THR A 268 -10.10 16.86 0.27
N TRP A 269 -8.98 16.65 -0.44
CA TRP A 269 -8.08 17.72 -0.84
C TRP A 269 -8.76 18.76 -1.73
N LEU A 270 -9.60 18.32 -2.67
CA LEU A 270 -10.32 19.23 -3.58
C LEU A 270 -11.18 20.26 -2.85
N ARG A 271 -11.71 19.91 -1.68
CA ARG A 271 -12.47 20.84 -0.83
C ARG A 271 -11.62 21.92 -0.20
N GLY A 272 -10.31 21.69 -0.08
CA GLY A 272 -9.35 22.63 0.50
C GLY A 272 -8.75 23.60 -0.53
N VAL A 273 -8.86 23.31 -1.83
CA VAL A 273 -8.26 24.15 -2.89
C VAL A 273 -8.89 25.53 -2.92
N ALA A 274 -10.22 25.62 -2.93
CA ALA A 274 -10.94 26.88 -3.05
C ALA A 274 -10.67 27.85 -1.88
N ASP A 275 -10.34 27.30 -0.71
CA ASP A 275 -10.12 28.08 0.54
C ASP A 275 -8.61 28.21 0.86
N GLU A 276 -7.72 27.85 -0.08
CA GLU A 276 -6.27 27.90 0.09
C GLU A 276 -5.75 27.15 1.33
N ARG A 277 -6.45 26.07 1.72
CA ARG A 277 -6.09 25.24 2.88
C ARG A 277 -5.05 24.17 2.58
N ILE A 278 -4.64 24.09 1.34
CA ILE A 278 -3.59 23.18 0.86
C ILE A 278 -2.66 23.93 -0.09
N THR A 279 -1.43 23.48 -0.17
CA THR A 279 -0.40 24.03 -1.05
C THR A 279 -0.01 23.01 -2.11
N ALA A 280 0.36 21.80 -1.70
CA ALA A 280 0.70 20.68 -2.58
C ALA A 280 0.63 19.34 -1.83
N ILE A 281 0.65 18.27 -2.61
CA ILE A 281 0.72 16.90 -2.08
C ILE A 281 1.80 16.08 -2.78
N VAL A 282 2.25 15.02 -2.12
CA VAL A 282 2.93 13.88 -2.73
C VAL A 282 1.97 12.70 -2.78
N ASP A 283 1.66 12.22 -3.97
CA ASP A 283 0.79 11.05 -4.17
C ASP A 283 1.61 9.82 -4.57
N GLN A 284 1.33 8.67 -3.93
CA GLN A 284 2.12 7.45 -4.01
C GLN A 284 1.68 6.45 -5.08
N ASP A 285 0.66 6.73 -5.87
CA ASP A 285 0.03 5.79 -6.78
C ASP A 285 -0.30 4.40 -6.17
N ALA A 286 -1.21 4.43 -5.22
CA ALA A 286 -1.60 3.25 -4.46
C ALA A 286 -2.13 2.09 -5.34
N TYR A 287 -2.79 2.41 -6.49
CA TYR A 287 -3.23 1.37 -7.43
C TYR A 287 -2.04 0.60 -8.01
N GLN A 288 -1.00 1.32 -8.46
CA GLN A 288 0.20 0.68 -9.00
C GLN A 288 0.96 -0.13 -7.95
N ILE A 289 0.99 0.32 -6.69
CA ILE A 289 1.57 -0.49 -5.60
C ILE A 289 0.85 -1.84 -5.51
N GLY A 290 -0.48 -1.83 -5.47
CA GLY A 290 -1.29 -3.05 -5.40
C GLY A 290 -1.10 -3.96 -6.59
N TYR A 291 -1.11 -3.40 -7.81
CA TYR A 291 -0.92 -4.16 -9.05
C TYR A 291 0.48 -4.79 -9.11
N GLN A 292 1.51 -3.99 -8.90
CA GLN A 292 2.90 -4.43 -9.00
C GLN A 292 3.31 -5.45 -7.93
N VAL A 293 2.72 -5.39 -6.74
CA VAL A 293 3.03 -6.38 -5.70
C VAL A 293 2.54 -7.77 -6.09
N ILE A 294 1.37 -7.87 -6.71
CA ILE A 294 0.83 -9.16 -7.17
C ILE A 294 1.56 -9.66 -8.43
N GLU A 295 1.82 -8.77 -9.39
CA GLU A 295 2.59 -9.13 -10.59
C GLU A 295 3.97 -9.72 -10.22
N ASN A 296 4.70 -9.06 -9.33
CA ASN A 296 6.01 -9.53 -8.91
C ASN A 296 5.95 -10.76 -7.99
N LEU A 297 4.87 -10.90 -7.22
CA LEU A 297 4.65 -12.12 -6.42
C LEU A 297 4.47 -13.34 -7.33
N VAL A 298 3.71 -13.21 -8.42
CA VAL A 298 3.53 -14.27 -9.40
C VAL A 298 4.85 -14.59 -10.12
N LYS A 299 5.63 -13.58 -10.52
CA LYS A 299 6.99 -13.80 -11.07
C LYS A 299 7.88 -14.59 -10.11
N ALA A 300 7.82 -14.27 -8.81
CA ALA A 300 8.58 -15.02 -7.80
C ALA A 300 8.09 -16.47 -7.64
N ILE A 301 6.78 -16.73 -7.74
CA ILE A 301 6.20 -18.09 -7.72
C ILE A 301 6.69 -18.88 -8.94
N ASP A 302 6.77 -18.27 -10.11
CA ASP A 302 7.22 -18.88 -11.35
C ASP A 302 8.76 -19.07 -11.40
N GLY A 303 9.46 -18.64 -10.36
CA GLY A 303 10.92 -18.77 -10.23
C GLY A 303 11.70 -17.75 -11.04
N GLU A 304 11.08 -16.66 -11.47
CA GLU A 304 11.75 -15.57 -12.15
C GLU A 304 12.59 -14.75 -11.17
N THR A 305 13.65 -14.14 -11.67
CA THR A 305 14.45 -13.22 -10.88
C THR A 305 13.74 -11.87 -10.82
N ILE A 306 13.47 -11.39 -9.62
CA ILE A 306 12.91 -10.06 -9.36
C ILE A 306 13.88 -9.21 -8.54
N ASP A 307 13.77 -7.89 -8.65
CA ASP A 307 14.55 -6.98 -7.83
C ASP A 307 14.13 -7.05 -6.36
N ALA A 308 15.11 -6.98 -5.47
CA ALA A 308 14.84 -7.00 -4.02
C ALA A 308 14.02 -5.79 -3.54
N THR A 309 14.03 -4.69 -4.30
CA THR A 309 13.22 -3.49 -4.05
C THR A 309 12.72 -2.96 -5.37
N ILE A 310 11.41 -2.80 -5.47
CA ILE A 310 10.70 -2.33 -6.67
C ILE A 310 10.01 -1.02 -6.28
N PRO A 311 10.68 0.12 -6.53
CA PRO A 311 10.14 1.42 -6.17
C PRO A 311 8.99 1.80 -7.07
N ILE A 312 7.93 2.37 -6.48
CA ILE A 312 6.86 3.03 -7.20
C ILE A 312 7.07 4.54 -7.08
N ASP A 313 7.10 5.21 -8.21
CA ASP A 313 7.31 6.65 -8.27
C ASP A 313 6.19 7.42 -7.59
N VAL A 314 6.53 8.58 -7.06
CA VAL A 314 5.57 9.50 -6.45
C VAL A 314 5.33 10.70 -7.37
N ASN A 315 4.13 11.28 -7.29
CA ASN A 315 3.78 12.49 -8.01
C ASN A 315 3.69 13.67 -7.02
N TYR A 316 4.45 14.74 -7.29
CA TYR A 316 4.27 16.02 -6.59
C TYR A 316 3.23 16.84 -7.33
N VAL A 317 2.11 17.13 -6.68
CA VAL A 317 0.95 17.79 -7.29
C VAL A 317 0.64 19.08 -6.54
N LEU A 318 0.66 20.20 -7.27
CA LEU A 318 0.27 21.51 -6.73
C LEU A 318 -1.25 21.58 -6.52
N ALA A 319 -1.68 22.43 -5.61
CA ALA A 319 -3.10 22.64 -5.35
C ALA A 319 -3.89 23.01 -6.62
N GLU A 320 -3.32 23.82 -7.49
CA GLU A 320 -3.94 24.26 -8.74
C GLU A 320 -4.15 23.13 -9.75
N ASP A 321 -3.35 22.06 -9.69
CA ASP A 321 -3.40 20.91 -10.60
C ASP A 321 -4.24 19.75 -10.04
N LEU A 322 -4.65 19.79 -8.77
CA LEU A 322 -5.31 18.67 -8.07
C LEU A 322 -6.63 18.25 -8.73
N GLU A 323 -7.40 19.18 -9.29
CA GLU A 323 -8.67 18.85 -9.94
C GLU A 323 -8.46 18.03 -11.23
N GLU A 324 -7.46 18.41 -12.04
CA GLU A 324 -7.12 17.68 -13.28
C GLU A 324 -6.50 16.32 -12.94
N TYR A 325 -5.58 16.31 -12.00
CA TYR A 325 -4.97 15.08 -11.49
C TYR A 325 -6.02 14.07 -10.98
N GLY A 326 -7.01 14.52 -10.21
CA GLY A 326 -8.11 13.69 -9.75
C GLY A 326 -9.00 13.15 -10.87
N LYS A 327 -9.21 13.92 -11.93
CA LYS A 327 -9.94 13.45 -13.12
C LYS A 327 -9.17 12.37 -13.88
N GLU A 328 -7.85 12.47 -13.96
CA GLU A 328 -7.01 11.43 -14.59
C GLU A 328 -7.05 10.13 -13.78
N LYS A 329 -6.90 10.22 -12.46
CA LYS A 329 -7.03 9.05 -11.57
C LYS A 329 -8.43 8.41 -11.60
N SER A 330 -9.47 9.20 -11.84
CA SER A 330 -10.84 8.68 -11.95
C SER A 330 -11.08 7.97 -13.30
N LYS A 331 -10.39 8.33 -14.37
CA LYS A 331 -10.48 7.65 -15.67
C LYS A 331 -9.88 6.23 -15.61
N VAL A 332 -8.78 6.05 -14.91
CA VAL A 332 -8.20 4.72 -14.67
C VAL A 332 -9.20 3.79 -13.96
N LYS A 333 -10.09 4.36 -13.12
CA LYS A 333 -11.16 3.60 -12.44
C LYS A 333 -12.32 3.23 -13.37
N THR A 334 -12.63 4.04 -14.36
CA THR A 334 -13.79 3.81 -15.28
C THR A 334 -13.43 2.87 -16.40
N ASP A 335 -12.23 2.95 -16.94
CA ASP A 335 -11.78 2.08 -18.03
C ASP A 335 -11.72 0.61 -17.58
N SER A 336 -11.37 0.34 -16.31
CA SER A 336 -11.39 -1.01 -15.72
C SER A 336 -12.79 -1.56 -15.41
N VAL A 337 -13.83 -0.71 -15.33
CA VAL A 337 -15.22 -1.12 -15.08
C VAL A 337 -15.99 -1.36 -16.39
N GLU A 338 -15.64 -0.65 -17.45
CA GLU A 338 -16.30 -0.83 -18.77
C GLU A 338 -15.86 -2.12 -19.48
N GLU A 339 -14.67 -2.65 -19.22
CA GLU A 339 -14.24 -3.93 -19.77
C GLU A 339 -15.01 -5.12 -19.15
N ASP A 340 -15.40 -5.04 -17.90
CA ASP A 340 -16.12 -6.11 -17.19
C ASP A 340 -17.63 -6.20 -17.55
N GLU A 341 -18.25 -5.09 -18.03
CA GLU A 341 -19.64 -5.09 -18.48
C GLU A 341 -19.83 -5.57 -19.93
N THR A 342 -18.78 -5.61 -20.74
CA THR A 342 -18.87 -6.03 -22.14
C THR A 342 -18.74 -7.54 -22.34
N GLU A 343 -18.16 -8.29 -21.41
CA GLU A 343 -18.07 -9.77 -21.49
C GLU A 343 -19.34 -10.51 -21.01
N SER A 344 -20.27 -9.83 -20.32
CA SER A 344 -21.44 -10.52 -19.75
C SER A 344 -22.72 -10.53 -20.62
N THR A 345 -22.70 -9.99 -21.85
CA THR A 345 -23.92 -9.85 -22.68
C THR A 345 -24.00 -10.74 -23.90
N ASP A 346 -23.10 -11.70 -24.12
CA ASP A 346 -23.08 -12.50 -25.35
C ASP A 346 -23.31 -14.02 -25.18
N GLU A 347 -23.96 -14.47 -24.10
CA GLU A 347 -24.45 -15.85 -24.00
C GLU A 347 -25.93 -15.94 -23.59
N THR A 348 -26.85 -15.47 -24.49
CA THR A 348 -28.22 -16.01 -24.56
C THR A 348 -28.86 -15.61 -25.88
N GLU A 349 -28.69 -16.46 -26.92
CA GLU A 349 -29.68 -16.73 -27.97
C GLU A 349 -29.56 -18.19 -28.45
#